data_7e1d3224dff578018b001abe917f57a9
#
_entry.id   7e1d3224dff578018b001abe917f57a9
#
_cell.length_a   1.000
_cell.length_b   1.000
_cell.length_c   1.000
_cell.angle_alpha   90.00
_cell.angle_beta   90.00
_cell.angle_gamma   90.00
#
_symmetry.space_group_name_H-M   'P 1'
#
loop_
_entity.id
_entity.type
_entity.pdbx_description
1 polymer ?
#
loop_
_entity_poly.entity_id
_entity_poly.type
_entity_poly.pdbx_seq_one_letter_code
_entity_poly.pdbx_strand_id
1 'polypeptide(L)'
;MLFRSDASKIVWRAYYPETEEEIADYKSLLAENSIRPMALQIWTMNADGTNKEQITNNNSANFGPFYFPNGGKIIFSSNMHDPKGRDFDLYSINIDGSDLERITYFEGFDGFPMFSPNGQYLVFASNRNQNKRGDTNIFICEWK
;
A
#
# COMPACT_ATOMS: atom_id res chain seq x y z
N MET A 1 9.58 0.67 -1.88
CA MET A 1 9.86 -0.14 -3.10
C MET A 1 10.21 -1.55 -2.65
N LEU A 2 9.53 -2.56 -3.18
CA LEU A 2 9.74 -3.97 -2.84
C LEU A 2 9.83 -4.80 -4.11
N PHE A 3 10.71 -5.80 -4.09
CA PHE A 3 10.87 -6.75 -5.18
C PHE A 3 9.90 -7.92 -5.04
N ARG A 4 9.47 -8.47 -6.17
CA ARG A 4 8.84 -9.78 -6.23
C ARG A 4 9.86 -10.86 -5.79
N SER A 5 9.37 -12.01 -5.27
CA SER A 5 10.24 -13.08 -4.74
C SER A 5 11.28 -13.62 -5.74
N ASP A 6 10.98 -13.58 -7.05
CA ASP A 6 11.88 -13.96 -8.14
C ASP A 6 12.76 -12.80 -8.65
N ALA A 7 12.70 -11.63 -7.99
CA ALA A 7 13.41 -10.40 -8.35
C ALA A 7 13.08 -9.86 -9.78
N SER A 8 12.05 -10.35 -10.46
CA SER A 8 11.70 -9.94 -11.83
C SER A 8 10.91 -8.61 -11.88
N LYS A 9 10.21 -8.26 -10.82
CA LYS A 9 9.36 -7.06 -10.75
C LYS A 9 9.59 -6.29 -9.45
N ILE A 10 9.27 -4.99 -9.53
CA ILE A 10 9.29 -4.05 -8.42
C ILE A 10 7.86 -3.52 -8.24
N VAL A 11 7.42 -3.39 -6.99
CA VAL A 11 6.20 -2.69 -6.61
C VAL A 11 6.53 -1.49 -5.72
N TRP A 12 5.87 -0.36 -5.95
CA TRP A 12 6.04 0.84 -5.14
C TRP A 12 4.76 1.67 -5.09
N ARG A 13 4.73 2.63 -4.20
CA ARG A 13 3.73 3.69 -4.19
C ARG A 13 4.30 4.95 -4.82
N ALA A 14 3.48 5.70 -5.53
CA ALA A 14 3.84 7.00 -6.06
C ALA A 14 2.63 7.91 -6.20
N TYR A 15 2.89 9.21 -6.16
CA TYR A 15 2.03 10.27 -6.66
C TYR A 15 2.79 10.98 -7.78
N TYR A 16 2.15 11.13 -8.91
CA TYR A 16 2.69 11.87 -10.05
C TYR A 16 1.76 13.05 -10.33
N PRO A 17 2.11 14.27 -9.87
CA PRO A 17 1.33 15.47 -10.17
C PRO A 17 1.37 15.77 -11.67
N GLU A 18 0.22 16.05 -12.28
CA GLU A 18 0.08 16.24 -13.72
C GLU A 18 -0.09 17.71 -14.11
N THR A 19 -0.74 18.50 -13.24
CA THR A 19 -0.99 19.91 -13.49
C THR A 19 0.07 20.80 -12.86
N GLU A 20 0.21 22.05 -13.37
CA GLU A 20 1.12 23.03 -12.79
C GLU A 20 0.78 23.35 -11.32
N GLU A 21 -0.51 23.38 -10.99
CA GLU A 21 -0.99 23.60 -9.62
C GLU A 21 -0.60 22.46 -8.68
N GLU A 22 -0.82 21.22 -9.10
CA GLU A 22 -0.41 20.02 -8.34
C GLU A 22 1.11 19.95 -8.15
N ILE A 23 1.88 20.30 -9.18
CA ILE A 23 3.34 20.34 -9.11
C ILE A 23 3.80 21.41 -8.10
N ALA A 24 3.16 22.58 -8.10
CA ALA A 24 3.48 23.66 -7.17
C ALA A 24 3.14 23.28 -5.73
N ASP A 25 1.94 22.70 -5.50
CA ASP A 25 1.51 22.18 -4.18
C ASP A 25 2.47 21.09 -3.67
N TYR A 26 2.81 20.12 -4.52
CA TYR A 26 3.74 19.04 -4.17
C TYR A 26 5.13 19.57 -3.78
N LYS A 27 5.67 20.52 -4.53
CA LYS A 27 6.97 21.16 -4.21
C LYS A 27 6.92 21.94 -2.91
N SER A 28 5.81 22.65 -2.64
CA SER A 28 5.62 23.38 -1.39
C SER A 28 5.62 22.45 -0.19
N LEU A 29 4.87 21.35 -0.27
CA LEU A 29 4.82 20.34 0.79
C LEU A 29 6.17 19.68 1.04
N LEU A 30 6.91 19.36 -0.02
CA LEU A 30 8.25 18.79 0.10
C LEU A 30 9.23 19.75 0.78
N ALA A 31 9.11 21.06 0.54
CA ALA A 31 9.94 22.07 1.23
C ALA A 31 9.69 22.09 2.75
N GLU A 32 8.52 21.67 3.18
CA GLU A 32 8.13 21.51 4.60
C GLU A 32 8.34 20.09 5.14
N ASN A 33 9.04 19.21 4.41
CA ASN A 33 9.19 17.79 4.70
C ASN A 33 7.83 17.05 4.89
N SER A 34 6.81 17.49 4.17
CA SER A 34 5.46 16.96 4.23
C SER A 34 5.01 16.41 2.88
N ILE A 35 4.01 15.54 2.88
CA ILE A 35 3.28 15.07 1.71
C ILE A 35 1.79 14.96 2.05
N ARG A 36 0.92 15.09 1.06
CA ARG A 36 -0.49 14.73 1.24
C ARG A 36 -0.63 13.22 1.26
N PRO A 37 -1.32 12.63 2.24
CA PRO A 37 -1.57 11.19 2.29
C PRO A 37 -2.67 10.73 1.33
N MET A 38 -3.04 11.55 0.34
CA MET A 38 -4.10 11.27 -0.63
C MET A 38 -3.50 11.07 -2.02
N ALA A 39 -4.23 10.38 -2.89
CA ALA A 39 -3.84 10.11 -4.29
C ALA A 39 -2.51 9.35 -4.48
N LEU A 40 -2.02 8.67 -3.43
CA LEU A 40 -0.90 7.74 -3.59
C LEU A 40 -1.39 6.48 -4.28
N GLN A 41 -0.76 6.11 -5.39
CA GLN A 41 -1.15 4.94 -6.17
C GLN A 41 -0.08 3.85 -6.11
N ILE A 42 -0.51 2.59 -6.28
CA ILE A 42 0.37 1.44 -6.39
C ILE A 42 0.77 1.27 -7.86
N TRP A 43 2.05 1.08 -8.07
CA TRP A 43 2.68 0.92 -9.37
C TRP A 43 3.56 -0.31 -9.40
N THR A 44 3.71 -0.90 -10.57
CA THR A 44 4.66 -1.98 -10.83
C THR A 44 5.54 -1.67 -12.03
N MET A 45 6.71 -2.30 -12.08
CA MET A 45 7.59 -2.29 -13.25
C MET A 45 8.46 -3.56 -13.26
N ASN A 46 9.08 -3.84 -14.37
CA ASN A 46 10.14 -4.83 -14.43
C ASN A 46 11.37 -4.36 -13.60
N ALA A 47 12.19 -5.29 -13.15
CA ALA A 47 13.40 -4.97 -12.36
C ALA A 47 14.41 -4.10 -13.13
N ASP A 48 14.39 -4.14 -14.45
CA ASP A 48 15.21 -3.28 -15.33
C ASP A 48 14.64 -1.87 -15.55
N GLY A 49 13.50 -1.54 -14.92
CA GLY A 49 12.84 -0.24 -15.01
C GLY A 49 11.86 -0.09 -16.19
N THR A 50 11.68 -1.13 -17.01
CA THR A 50 10.70 -1.14 -18.10
C THR A 50 9.30 -1.52 -17.62
N ASN A 51 8.29 -1.37 -18.49
CA ASN A 51 6.89 -1.76 -18.25
C ASN A 51 6.33 -1.22 -16.94
N LYS A 52 6.39 0.12 -16.77
CA LYS A 52 5.74 0.80 -15.65
C LYS A 52 4.23 0.79 -15.86
N GLU A 53 3.52 0.23 -14.90
CA GLU A 53 2.06 0.12 -14.91
C GLU A 53 1.47 0.61 -13.59
N GLN A 54 0.41 1.40 -13.67
CA GLN A 54 -0.38 1.81 -12.51
C GLN A 54 -1.41 0.72 -12.21
N ILE A 55 -1.41 0.24 -10.97
CA ILE A 55 -2.29 -0.86 -10.54
C ILE A 55 -3.55 -0.33 -9.86
N THR A 56 -3.43 0.72 -9.04
CA THR A 56 -4.59 1.37 -8.43
C THR A 56 -4.84 2.73 -9.06
N ASN A 57 -6.13 3.10 -9.21
CA ASN A 57 -6.53 4.40 -9.72
C ASN A 57 -7.74 4.91 -8.92
N ASN A 58 -7.47 5.51 -7.77
CA ASN A 58 -8.49 6.07 -6.89
C ASN A 58 -7.95 7.31 -6.16
N ASN A 59 -8.81 8.06 -5.50
CA ASN A 59 -8.44 9.26 -4.75
C ASN A 59 -8.07 8.96 -3.30
N SER A 60 -7.47 7.80 -3.04
CA SER A 60 -7.15 7.31 -1.70
C SER A 60 -5.65 7.20 -1.50
N ALA A 61 -5.23 7.14 -0.25
CA ALA A 61 -3.86 6.84 0.10
C ALA A 61 -3.64 5.33 0.07
N ASN A 62 -2.93 4.83 -0.94
CA ASN A 62 -2.52 3.44 -1.05
C ASN A 62 -1.03 3.33 -0.78
N PHE A 63 -0.61 2.49 0.18
CA PHE A 63 0.81 2.39 0.54
C PHE A 63 1.18 1.01 1.09
N GLY A 64 2.49 0.81 1.34
CA GLY A 64 3.03 -0.43 1.88
C GLY A 64 2.75 -1.66 1.01
N PRO A 65 2.86 -1.57 -0.33
CA PRO A 65 2.56 -2.72 -1.17
C PRO A 65 3.57 -3.84 -0.99
N PHE A 66 3.09 -5.07 -1.04
CA PHE A 66 3.90 -6.29 -1.00
C PHE A 66 3.33 -7.33 -1.97
N TYR A 67 4.18 -8.05 -2.67
CA TYR A 67 3.71 -9.15 -3.54
C TYR A 67 3.28 -10.36 -2.71
N PHE A 68 2.21 -11.01 -3.15
CA PHE A 68 1.94 -12.37 -2.71
C PHE A 68 3.11 -13.29 -3.12
N PRO A 69 3.39 -14.36 -2.36
CA PRO A 69 4.50 -15.27 -2.66
C PRO A 69 4.50 -15.87 -4.07
N ASN A 70 3.29 -16.11 -4.62
CA ASN A 70 3.12 -16.59 -6.00
C ASN A 70 3.29 -15.48 -7.07
N GLY A 71 3.41 -14.22 -6.65
CA GLY A 71 3.58 -13.06 -7.52
C GLY A 71 2.36 -12.65 -8.34
N GLY A 72 1.20 -13.29 -8.16
CA GLY A 72 -0.02 -13.01 -8.92
C GLY A 72 -0.88 -11.88 -8.38
N LYS A 73 -0.71 -11.54 -7.09
CA LYS A 73 -1.44 -10.47 -6.40
C LYS A 73 -0.48 -9.57 -5.62
N ILE A 74 -0.97 -8.38 -5.27
CA ILE A 74 -0.33 -7.41 -4.39
C ILE A 74 -1.26 -7.20 -3.20
N ILE A 75 -0.71 -7.22 -1.98
CA ILE A 75 -1.38 -6.75 -0.75
C ILE A 75 -0.85 -5.35 -0.43
N PHE A 76 -1.71 -4.47 0.05
CA PHE A 76 -1.35 -3.09 0.39
C PHE A 76 -2.33 -2.51 1.40
N SER A 77 -1.98 -1.37 1.98
CA SER A 77 -2.84 -0.62 2.89
C SER A 77 -3.56 0.49 2.15
N SER A 78 -4.84 0.69 2.45
CA SER A 78 -5.63 1.78 1.86
C SER A 78 -6.72 2.28 2.79
N ASN A 79 -7.05 3.56 2.65
CA ASN A 79 -8.18 4.20 3.32
C ASN A 79 -9.40 4.39 2.39
N MET A 80 -9.46 3.65 1.27
CA MET A 80 -10.49 3.86 0.23
C MET A 80 -11.92 3.63 0.71
N HIS A 81 -12.12 2.88 1.79
CA HIS A 81 -13.44 2.62 2.38
C HIS A 81 -13.90 3.73 3.33
N ASP A 82 -12.99 4.57 3.83
CA ASP A 82 -13.30 5.62 4.79
C ASP A 82 -13.37 7.00 4.12
N PRO A 83 -14.59 7.60 4.03
CA PRO A 83 -14.74 8.95 3.45
C PRO A 83 -13.96 10.05 4.20
N LYS A 84 -13.59 9.80 5.46
CA LYS A 84 -12.78 10.73 6.28
C LYS A 84 -11.28 10.52 6.11
N GLY A 85 -10.89 9.41 5.45
CA GLY A 85 -9.50 9.08 5.15
C GLY A 85 -8.61 8.78 6.35
N ARG A 86 -9.20 8.36 7.48
CA ARG A 86 -8.49 8.13 8.75
C ARG A 86 -8.24 6.68 9.06
N ASP A 87 -9.13 5.79 8.60
CA ASP A 87 -9.05 4.37 8.81
C ASP A 87 -8.36 3.70 7.63
N PHE A 88 -7.43 2.83 7.93
CA PHE A 88 -6.67 2.08 6.93
C PHE A 88 -6.82 0.60 7.15
N ASP A 89 -7.17 -0.10 6.08
CA ASP A 89 -7.20 -1.55 6.06
C ASP A 89 -6.28 -2.14 5.00
N LEU A 90 -6.07 -3.45 5.10
CA LEU A 90 -5.37 -4.22 4.10
C LEU A 90 -6.31 -4.58 2.95
N TYR A 91 -5.80 -4.46 1.74
CA TYR A 91 -6.45 -4.83 0.49
C TYR A 91 -5.56 -5.73 -0.33
N SER A 92 -6.13 -6.58 -1.14
CA SER A 92 -5.43 -7.30 -2.20
C SER A 92 -5.99 -6.94 -3.57
N ILE A 93 -5.12 -7.03 -4.59
CA ILE A 93 -5.47 -6.77 -5.99
C ILE A 93 -4.59 -7.64 -6.89
N ASN A 94 -5.13 -8.10 -8.01
CA ASN A 94 -4.33 -8.78 -9.03
C ASN A 94 -3.31 -7.80 -9.65
N ILE A 95 -2.21 -8.32 -10.19
CA ILE A 95 -1.17 -7.50 -10.84
C ILE A 95 -1.65 -6.79 -12.13
N ASP A 96 -2.82 -7.16 -12.66
CA ASP A 96 -3.48 -6.50 -13.79
C ASP A 96 -4.52 -5.45 -13.34
N GLY A 97 -4.64 -5.19 -12.02
CA GLY A 97 -5.58 -4.24 -11.44
C GLY A 97 -6.98 -4.78 -11.22
N SER A 98 -7.26 -6.03 -11.52
CA SER A 98 -8.55 -6.69 -11.28
C SER A 98 -8.66 -7.26 -9.87
N ASP A 99 -9.88 -7.70 -9.49
CA ASP A 99 -10.16 -8.48 -8.30
C ASP A 99 -9.68 -7.79 -6.99
N LEU A 100 -10.05 -6.51 -6.85
CA LEU A 100 -9.79 -5.75 -5.62
C LEU A 100 -10.63 -6.28 -4.48
N GLU A 101 -9.99 -6.68 -3.39
CA GLU A 101 -10.63 -7.27 -2.21
C GLU A 101 -10.13 -6.60 -0.92
N ARG A 102 -11.06 -6.27 0.00
CA ARG A 102 -10.72 -5.82 1.35
C ARG A 102 -10.47 -7.02 2.25
N ILE A 103 -9.31 -7.04 2.91
CA ILE A 103 -8.84 -8.18 3.73
C ILE A 103 -9.11 -7.94 5.21
N THR A 104 -8.92 -6.73 5.71
CA THR A 104 -9.19 -6.39 7.12
C THR A 104 -10.30 -5.36 7.24
N TYR A 105 -10.95 -5.32 8.43
CA TYR A 105 -12.14 -4.50 8.71
C TYR A 105 -12.06 -3.90 10.12
N PHE A 106 -10.91 -3.37 10.46
CA PHE A 106 -10.67 -2.78 11.76
C PHE A 106 -10.85 -1.25 11.73
N GLU A 107 -11.63 -0.67 12.67
CA GLU A 107 -11.73 0.79 12.82
C GLU A 107 -10.41 1.33 13.40
N GLY A 108 -9.50 1.80 12.54
CA GLY A 108 -8.21 2.33 12.91
C GLY A 108 -7.15 2.15 11.83
N PHE A 109 -6.01 1.56 12.20
CA PHE A 109 -4.89 1.43 11.30
C PHE A 109 -4.43 -0.02 11.19
N ASP A 110 -4.54 -0.58 9.99
CA ASP A 110 -3.88 -1.79 9.56
C ASP A 110 -2.97 -1.45 8.36
N GLY A 111 -1.68 -1.76 8.47
CA GLY A 111 -0.73 -1.34 7.43
C GLY A 111 0.55 -2.16 7.37
N PHE A 112 1.33 -1.89 6.31
CA PHE A 112 2.64 -2.51 6.06
C PHE A 112 2.62 -4.04 6.05
N PRO A 113 1.72 -4.66 5.26
CA PRO A 113 1.61 -6.12 5.20
C PRO A 113 2.84 -6.75 4.54
N MET A 114 3.26 -7.90 5.06
CA MET A 114 4.35 -8.69 4.51
C MET A 114 4.05 -10.18 4.67
N PHE A 115 4.23 -10.97 3.62
CA PHE A 115 4.13 -12.42 3.70
C PHE A 115 5.44 -13.07 4.11
N SER A 116 5.33 -14.18 4.84
CA SER A 116 6.46 -15.11 4.98
C SER A 116 6.85 -15.68 3.61
N PRO A 117 8.12 -16.07 3.39
CA PRO A 117 8.56 -16.60 2.08
C PRO A 117 7.78 -17.81 1.58
N ASN A 118 7.26 -18.63 2.51
CA ASN A 118 6.43 -19.80 2.18
C ASN A 118 4.93 -19.48 2.04
N GLY A 119 4.53 -18.21 2.24
CA GLY A 119 3.15 -17.75 2.14
C GLY A 119 2.21 -18.20 3.24
N GLN A 120 2.70 -18.86 4.29
CA GLN A 120 1.87 -19.40 5.36
C GLN A 120 1.45 -18.37 6.41
N TYR A 121 2.20 -17.26 6.50
CA TYR A 121 1.96 -16.21 7.48
C TYR A 121 1.90 -14.85 6.84
N LEU A 122 0.99 -14.02 7.33
CA LEU A 122 0.91 -12.60 7.07
C LEU A 122 1.30 -11.84 8.34
N VAL A 123 2.24 -10.91 8.21
CA VAL A 123 2.63 -9.95 9.25
C VAL A 123 2.17 -8.57 8.84
N PHE A 124 1.63 -7.80 9.76
CA PHE A 124 1.22 -6.42 9.52
C PHE A 124 1.28 -5.58 10.79
N ALA A 125 1.32 -4.27 10.63
CA ALA A 125 1.24 -3.30 11.70
C ALA A 125 -0.21 -2.92 11.97
N SER A 126 -0.60 -2.80 13.25
CA SER A 126 -1.96 -2.37 13.62
C SER A 126 -1.95 -1.62 14.94
N ASN A 127 -2.87 -0.65 15.09
CA ASN A 127 -3.12 0.03 16.35
C ASN A 127 -4.24 -0.62 17.17
N ARG A 128 -4.72 -1.82 16.76
CA ARG A 128 -5.63 -2.64 17.59
C ARG A 128 -4.97 -3.02 18.91
N ASN A 129 -5.75 -3.12 19.98
CA ASN A 129 -5.25 -3.47 21.32
C ASN A 129 -4.11 -2.56 21.80
N GLN A 130 -4.10 -1.27 21.40
CA GLN A 130 -3.12 -0.30 21.87
C GLN A 130 -3.24 -0.08 23.38
N ASN A 131 -2.11 -0.04 24.09
CA ASN A 131 -2.06 0.31 25.50
C ASN A 131 -2.16 1.82 25.73
N LYS A 132 -1.62 2.59 24.80
CA LYS A 132 -1.70 4.05 24.77
C LYS A 132 -2.16 4.49 23.39
N ARG A 133 -2.90 5.60 23.35
CA ARG A 133 -3.30 6.21 22.07
C ARG A 133 -2.05 6.52 21.23
N GLY A 134 -2.03 5.97 20.02
CA GLY A 134 -0.92 6.13 19.07
C GLY A 134 0.07 4.98 19.03
N ASP A 135 -0.05 4.00 19.94
CA ASP A 135 0.75 2.78 19.84
C ASP A 135 0.36 2.00 18.58
N THR A 136 1.36 1.45 17.91
CA THR A 136 1.19 0.52 16.80
C THR A 136 2.02 -0.72 17.08
N ASN A 137 1.42 -1.89 16.98
CA ASN A 137 2.03 -3.18 17.26
C ASN A 137 2.13 -4.02 16.00
N ILE A 138 2.97 -5.04 16.03
CA ILE A 138 3.09 -6.03 14.96
C ILE A 138 2.21 -7.23 15.28
N PHE A 139 1.42 -7.62 14.30
CA PHE A 139 0.56 -8.80 14.35
C PHE A 139 1.02 -9.82 13.31
N ILE A 140 0.85 -11.09 13.66
CA ILE A 140 1.09 -12.22 12.77
C ILE A 140 -0.15 -13.11 12.77
N CYS A 141 -0.56 -13.54 11.60
CA CYS A 141 -1.65 -14.51 11.45
C CYS A 141 -1.28 -15.58 10.42
N GLU A 142 -1.88 -16.76 10.57
CA GLU A 142 -1.84 -17.77 9.52
C GLU A 142 -2.65 -17.30 8.30
N TRP A 143 -2.08 -17.51 7.12
CA TRP A 143 -2.74 -17.24 5.84
C TRP A 143 -3.20 -18.57 5.22
N LYS A 144 -4.50 -18.65 4.92
CA LYS A 144 -5.13 -19.87 4.36
C LYS A 144 -5.77 -19.60 3.02
#